data_15c680e3dfce3837ac1141ad8cd2e657
#
_entry.id   15c680e3dfce3837ac1141ad8cd2e657
#
_cell.length_a   1.000
_cell.length_b   1.000
_cell.length_c   1.000
_cell.angle_alpha   90.00
_cell.angle_beta   90.00
_cell.angle_gamma   90.00
#
_symmetry.space_group_name_H-M   'P 1'
#
loop_
_entity.id
_entity.type
_entity.pdbx_description
1 polymer ?
#
loop_
_entity_poly.entity_id
_entity_poly.type
_entity_poly.pdbx_seq_one_letter_code
_entity_poly.pdbx_strand_id
1 'polypeptide(L)'
;MTHISKKNEVYLYVDTERSTARALSDFFTFEVPGAKFMPAYRNRIWDGKIRLFSPATGELYHGLLPYLEKWLEDYGEEFTKDEELNDEKQIDRPILDGFIRGLRLRNNGRSIKPRDYQVDAVEHSIRKHRALLLSPTASGKSLIIYILVRYYMLLLEGKATDKILILVPTTSLVEQMYSDFIDYGWQEEYMQKIYSGYDKNVTKRVVISTWQSIYKFPTKYFEQFGCVIGDEAHLFKAKSLTTILTKLHL
;
A
#
# COMPACT_ATOMS: atom_id res chain seq x y z
N MET A 1 -12.28 10.37 26.40
CA MET A 1 -12.65 9.25 25.48
C MET A 1 -12.11 9.57 24.10
N THR A 2 -11.37 8.65 23.51
CA THR A 2 -10.73 8.83 22.19
C THR A 2 -11.55 8.15 21.10
N HIS A 3 -11.75 8.82 19.95
CA HIS A 3 -12.39 8.23 18.78
C HIS A 3 -11.44 8.20 17.59
N ILE A 4 -11.38 7.07 16.89
CA ILE A 4 -10.48 6.85 15.75
C ILE A 4 -11.32 6.62 14.50
N SER A 5 -11.13 7.46 13.48
CA SER A 5 -11.81 7.35 12.19
C SER A 5 -10.83 7.33 11.02
N LYS A 6 -11.26 6.78 9.89
CA LYS A 6 -10.48 6.81 8.64
C LYS A 6 -10.63 8.18 7.99
N LYS A 7 -9.53 8.93 7.85
CA LYS A 7 -9.53 10.18 7.10
C LYS A 7 -9.37 9.94 5.59
N ASN A 8 -8.45 9.09 5.21
CA ASN A 8 -8.18 8.65 3.84
C ASN A 8 -7.25 7.43 3.84
N GLU A 9 -6.74 7.05 2.67
CA GLU A 9 -5.88 5.86 2.54
C GLU A 9 -4.50 6.01 3.20
N VAL A 10 -4.12 7.20 3.67
CA VAL A 10 -2.83 7.46 4.33
C VAL A 10 -2.99 7.75 5.81
N TYR A 11 -4.05 8.47 6.18
CA TYR A 11 -4.21 9.02 7.51
C TYR A 11 -5.48 8.54 8.19
N LEU A 12 -5.35 8.30 9.49
CA LEU A 12 -6.43 8.27 10.46
C LEU A 12 -6.65 9.68 11.01
N TYR A 13 -7.86 9.91 11.52
CA TYR A 13 -8.17 11.04 12.36
C TYR A 13 -8.42 10.52 13.77
N VAL A 14 -7.67 11.05 14.73
CA VAL A 14 -7.75 10.70 16.15
C VAL A 14 -8.33 11.91 16.90
N ASP A 15 -9.59 11.82 17.27
CA ASP A 15 -10.29 12.80 18.08
C ASP A 15 -10.10 12.46 19.56
N THR A 16 -9.37 13.29 20.28
CA THR A 16 -9.00 13.03 21.68
C THR A 16 -8.75 14.32 22.45
N GLU A 17 -8.70 14.24 23.77
CA GLU A 17 -8.41 15.37 24.63
C GLU A 17 -6.98 15.90 24.43
N ARG A 18 -6.75 17.17 24.74
CA ARG A 18 -5.45 17.83 24.52
C ARG A 18 -4.29 17.17 25.27
N SER A 19 -4.56 16.66 26.48
CA SER A 19 -3.58 15.92 27.28
C SER A 19 -3.12 14.66 26.57
N THR A 20 -4.07 13.84 26.12
CA THR A 20 -3.84 12.59 25.39
C THR A 20 -3.19 12.86 24.04
N ALA A 21 -3.64 13.89 23.29
CA ALA A 21 -3.02 14.30 22.04
C ALA A 21 -1.54 14.69 22.21
N ARG A 22 -1.17 15.36 23.32
CA ARG A 22 0.23 15.68 23.61
C ARG A 22 1.04 14.41 23.90
N ALA A 23 0.53 13.51 24.73
CA ALA A 23 1.19 12.25 25.05
C ALA A 23 1.37 11.37 23.80
N LEU A 24 0.37 11.29 22.93
CA LEU A 24 0.48 10.63 21.63
C LEU A 24 1.54 11.27 20.72
N SER A 25 1.61 12.61 20.71
CA SER A 25 2.65 13.31 19.94
C SER A 25 4.05 12.97 20.43
N ASP A 26 4.25 12.88 21.74
CA ASP A 26 5.54 12.49 22.30
C ASP A 26 5.86 11.03 21.98
N PHE A 27 4.90 10.12 22.12
CA PHE A 27 5.05 8.70 21.79
C PHE A 27 5.40 8.46 20.32
N PHE A 28 4.73 9.15 19.40
CA PHE A 28 4.95 9.04 17.93
C PHE A 28 6.02 10.02 17.42
N THR A 29 6.90 10.51 18.28
CA THR A 29 8.04 11.36 17.89
C THR A 29 9.35 10.60 18.03
N PHE A 30 10.15 10.60 16.98
CA PHE A 30 11.43 9.91 16.94
C PHE A 30 12.57 10.89 16.63
N GLU A 31 13.68 10.75 17.33
CA GLU A 31 14.91 11.45 17.00
C GLU A 31 15.61 10.76 15.82
N VAL A 32 16.03 11.54 14.84
CA VAL A 32 16.72 11.01 13.68
C VAL A 32 18.21 10.78 14.04
N PRO A 33 18.70 9.54 13.96
CA PRO A 33 20.11 9.28 14.22
C PRO A 33 21.01 10.13 13.32
N GLY A 34 21.97 10.83 13.92
CA GLY A 34 22.87 11.68 13.15
C GLY A 34 22.30 13.03 12.70
N ALA A 35 21.09 13.41 13.13
CA ALA A 35 20.46 14.69 12.79
C ALA A 35 21.36 15.89 12.98
N LYS A 36 22.16 15.92 14.04
CA LYS A 36 23.14 16.99 14.35
C LYS A 36 24.17 17.25 13.25
N PHE A 37 24.40 16.28 12.37
CA PHE A 37 25.31 16.41 11.24
C PHE A 37 24.62 16.93 9.97
N MET A 38 23.30 17.00 9.95
CA MET A 38 22.54 17.45 8.79
C MET A 38 22.50 18.99 8.70
N PRO A 39 22.61 19.57 7.50
CA PRO A 39 22.57 21.03 7.32
C PRO A 39 21.29 21.66 7.87
N ALA A 40 20.13 21.05 7.69
CA ALA A 40 18.86 21.54 8.20
C ALA A 40 18.81 21.68 9.73
N TYR A 41 19.43 20.74 10.45
CA TYR A 41 19.56 20.83 11.91
C TYR A 41 20.57 21.92 12.31
N ARG A 42 21.74 21.97 11.68
CA ARG A 42 22.77 22.98 11.95
C ARG A 42 22.26 24.41 11.70
N ASN A 43 21.44 24.58 10.67
CA ASN A 43 20.81 25.87 10.32
C ASN A 43 19.53 26.15 11.12
N ARG A 44 19.21 25.33 12.13
CA ARG A 44 18.01 25.46 12.98
C ARG A 44 16.68 25.50 12.21
N ILE A 45 16.65 24.96 10.98
CA ILE A 45 15.44 24.85 10.15
C ILE A 45 14.60 23.65 10.61
N TRP A 46 15.24 22.66 11.23
CA TRP A 46 14.64 21.42 11.69
C TRP A 46 15.26 21.00 13.04
N ASP A 47 14.45 20.46 13.93
CA ASP A 47 14.83 20.08 15.29
C ASP A 47 15.38 18.64 15.41
N GLY A 48 15.59 17.94 14.30
CA GLY A 48 16.11 16.58 14.29
C GLY A 48 15.09 15.48 14.59
N LYS A 49 13.81 15.84 14.68
CA LYS A 49 12.73 14.90 15.06
C LYS A 49 11.77 14.67 13.91
N ILE A 50 11.28 13.44 13.82
CA ILE A 50 10.16 13.07 12.95
C ILE A 50 8.94 12.85 13.84
N ARG A 51 7.86 13.54 13.52
CA ARG A 51 6.58 13.41 14.20
C ARG A 51 5.58 12.73 13.29
N LEU A 52 5.07 11.58 13.73
CA LEU A 52 4.13 10.75 12.96
C LEU A 52 2.67 11.01 13.34
N PHE A 53 2.45 11.68 14.48
CA PHE A 53 1.15 12.19 14.92
C PHE A 53 1.17 13.72 14.99
N SER A 54 0.11 14.34 14.50
CA SER A 54 -0.08 15.80 14.55
C SER A 54 -1.16 16.15 15.56
N PRO A 55 -0.80 16.69 16.75
CA PRO A 55 -1.80 17.06 17.74
C PRO A 55 -2.68 18.23 17.32
N ALA A 56 -2.26 19.02 16.32
CA ALA A 56 -3.05 20.14 15.79
C ALA A 56 -4.15 19.69 14.84
N THR A 57 -3.93 18.61 14.08
CA THR A 57 -4.87 18.12 13.08
C THR A 57 -5.49 16.77 13.44
N GLY A 58 -5.03 16.11 14.51
CA GLY A 58 -5.45 14.76 14.90
C GLY A 58 -4.98 13.67 13.92
N GLU A 59 -4.07 13.98 12.99
CA GLU A 59 -3.65 13.04 11.95
C GLU A 59 -2.57 12.09 12.45
N LEU A 60 -2.79 10.80 12.21
CA LEU A 60 -1.83 9.71 12.38
C LEU A 60 -1.76 8.88 11.11
N TYR A 61 -0.59 8.38 10.74
CA TYR A 61 -0.50 7.45 9.62
C TYR A 61 -1.31 6.18 9.87
N HIS A 62 -2.14 5.78 8.90
CA HIS A 62 -3.06 4.64 9.02
C HIS A 62 -2.36 3.34 9.46
N GLY A 63 -1.18 3.07 8.92
CA GLY A 63 -0.40 1.87 9.28
C GLY A 63 0.07 1.82 10.75
N LEU A 64 -0.13 2.88 11.51
CA LEU A 64 0.22 2.94 12.93
C LEU A 64 -0.97 2.62 13.85
N LEU A 65 -2.14 2.28 13.30
CA LEU A 65 -3.33 1.93 14.08
C LEU A 65 -3.05 0.88 15.18
N PRO A 66 -2.38 -0.26 14.91
CA PRO A 66 -2.13 -1.25 15.96
C PRO A 66 -1.26 -0.73 17.11
N TYR A 67 -0.34 0.20 16.81
CA TYR A 67 0.49 0.83 17.85
C TYR A 67 -0.29 1.86 18.66
N LEU A 68 -1.24 2.56 18.04
CA LEU A 68 -2.14 3.49 18.73
C LEU A 68 -3.09 2.73 19.66
N GLU A 69 -3.74 1.68 19.18
CA GLU A 69 -4.64 0.84 19.98
C GLU A 69 -3.92 0.30 21.20
N LYS A 70 -2.74 -0.30 20.99
CA LYS A 70 -1.94 -0.82 22.09
C LYS A 70 -1.55 0.26 23.09
N TRP A 71 -1.16 1.44 22.61
CA TRP A 71 -0.81 2.56 23.51
C TRP A 71 -2.01 2.99 24.36
N LEU A 72 -3.20 3.12 23.75
CA LEU A 72 -4.44 3.49 24.46
C LEU A 72 -4.80 2.44 25.51
N GLU A 73 -4.70 1.14 25.19
CA GLU A 73 -4.91 0.04 26.13
C GLU A 73 -3.91 0.07 27.28
N ASP A 74 -2.61 0.22 27.01
CA ASP A 74 -1.53 0.25 28.01
C ASP A 74 -1.67 1.43 28.99
N TYR A 75 -2.27 2.56 28.54
CA TYR A 75 -2.52 3.74 29.38
C TYR A 75 -3.92 3.76 30.00
N GLY A 76 -4.75 2.75 29.77
CA GLY A 76 -6.10 2.65 30.31
C GLY A 76 -7.08 3.70 29.75
N GLU A 77 -6.81 4.20 28.54
CA GLU A 77 -7.66 5.15 27.83
C GLU A 77 -8.78 4.44 27.09
N GLU A 78 -10.03 4.77 27.38
CA GLU A 78 -11.17 4.27 26.64
C GLU A 78 -11.20 4.86 25.22
N PHE A 79 -11.37 4.00 24.22
CA PHE A 79 -11.47 4.44 22.84
C PHE A 79 -12.53 3.66 22.05
N THR A 80 -12.99 4.30 20.98
CA THR A 80 -13.85 3.71 19.96
C THR A 80 -13.22 3.91 18.59
N LYS A 81 -13.57 3.06 17.63
CA LYS A 81 -13.12 3.21 16.25
C LYS A 81 -14.25 2.87 15.27
N ASP A 82 -14.18 3.44 14.07
CA ASP A 82 -15.12 3.14 13.00
C ASP A 82 -15.05 1.66 12.60
N GLU A 83 -16.20 1.08 12.20
CA GLU A 83 -16.30 -0.33 11.83
C GLU A 83 -15.36 -0.70 10.67
N GLU A 84 -15.16 0.21 9.72
CA GLU A 84 -14.25 -0.01 8.58
C GLU A 84 -12.78 -0.21 8.97
N LEU A 85 -12.40 0.17 10.21
CA LEU A 85 -11.05 -0.06 10.74
C LEU A 85 -10.88 -1.44 11.41
N ASN A 86 -11.98 -2.21 11.52
CA ASN A 86 -12.00 -3.55 12.11
C ASN A 86 -11.82 -4.68 11.08
N ASP A 87 -11.77 -4.35 9.78
CA ASP A 87 -11.87 -5.34 8.71
C ASP A 87 -10.59 -6.18 8.51
N GLU A 88 -10.52 -7.29 9.27
CA GLU A 88 -9.79 -8.46 8.80
C GLU A 88 -10.72 -9.39 8.03
N LYS A 89 -10.51 -9.53 6.72
CA LYS A 89 -11.27 -10.50 5.93
C LYS A 89 -10.88 -11.92 6.33
N GLN A 90 -11.88 -12.73 6.63
CA GLN A 90 -11.64 -14.16 6.73
C GLN A 90 -11.48 -14.76 5.34
N ILE A 91 -10.41 -15.52 5.15
CA ILE A 91 -10.11 -16.23 3.90
C ILE A 91 -10.07 -17.71 4.22
N ASP A 92 -10.83 -18.45 3.45
CA ASP A 92 -10.74 -19.91 3.45
C ASP A 92 -9.51 -20.33 2.62
N ARG A 93 -8.48 -20.87 3.27
CA ARG A 93 -7.24 -21.30 2.63
C ARG A 93 -7.47 -22.32 1.52
N PRO A 94 -8.28 -23.37 1.66
CA PRO A 94 -8.67 -24.29 0.59
C PRO A 94 -9.23 -23.57 -0.65
N ILE A 95 -10.07 -22.55 -0.47
CA ILE A 95 -10.61 -21.76 -1.59
C ILE A 95 -9.50 -20.97 -2.29
N LEU A 96 -8.62 -20.33 -1.53
CA LEU A 96 -7.47 -19.61 -2.07
C LEU A 96 -6.54 -20.56 -2.85
N ASP A 97 -6.23 -21.73 -2.30
CA ASP A 97 -5.41 -22.74 -2.98
C ASP A 97 -6.07 -23.25 -4.28
N GLY A 98 -7.39 -23.40 -4.27
CA GLY A 98 -8.20 -23.72 -5.45
C GLY A 98 -8.10 -22.65 -6.52
N PHE A 99 -8.25 -21.38 -6.13
CA PHE A 99 -8.08 -20.22 -7.01
C PHE A 99 -6.68 -20.19 -7.62
N ILE A 100 -5.62 -20.32 -6.82
CA ILE A 100 -4.23 -20.28 -7.29
C ILE A 100 -3.94 -21.44 -8.27
N ARG A 101 -4.42 -22.65 -7.99
CA ARG A 101 -4.32 -23.78 -8.94
C ARG A 101 -5.02 -23.49 -10.27
N GLY A 102 -6.18 -22.81 -10.21
CA GLY A 102 -6.95 -22.40 -11.39
C GLY A 102 -6.23 -21.41 -12.30
N LEU A 103 -5.27 -20.64 -11.78
CA LEU A 103 -4.46 -19.69 -12.57
C LEU A 103 -3.54 -20.38 -13.59
N ARG A 104 -3.22 -21.66 -13.41
CA ARG A 104 -2.34 -22.46 -14.29
C ARG A 104 -1.02 -21.73 -14.59
N LEU A 105 -0.37 -21.28 -13.51
CA LEU A 105 0.84 -20.47 -13.56
C LEU A 105 1.95 -21.13 -14.38
N ARG A 106 2.66 -20.30 -15.14
CA ARG A 106 3.79 -20.73 -15.97
C ARG A 106 4.99 -19.82 -15.72
N ASN A 107 6.17 -20.29 -16.07
CA ASN A 107 7.37 -19.48 -16.20
C ASN A 107 8.23 -20.08 -17.30
N ASN A 108 8.57 -19.30 -18.33
CA ASN A 108 9.26 -19.78 -19.51
C ASN A 108 8.60 -21.03 -20.13
N GLY A 109 7.26 -21.02 -20.23
CA GLY A 109 6.45 -22.12 -20.78
C GLY A 109 6.28 -23.34 -19.86
N ARG A 110 6.98 -23.42 -18.75
CA ARG A 110 6.89 -24.53 -17.79
C ARG A 110 5.87 -24.20 -16.69
N SER A 111 5.06 -25.19 -16.31
CA SER A 111 4.15 -25.03 -15.17
C SER A 111 4.93 -24.85 -13.88
N ILE A 112 4.53 -23.87 -13.09
CA ILE A 112 5.11 -23.60 -11.76
C ILE A 112 4.03 -23.67 -10.69
N LYS A 113 4.47 -23.91 -9.45
CA LYS A 113 3.65 -23.80 -8.24
C LYS A 113 4.26 -22.75 -7.35
N PRO A 114 3.47 -21.84 -6.76
CA PRO A 114 3.97 -20.93 -5.73
C PRO A 114 4.51 -21.72 -4.55
N ARG A 115 5.50 -21.18 -3.89
CA ARG A 115 6.02 -21.69 -2.62
C ARG A 115 5.07 -21.33 -1.47
N ASP A 116 5.11 -22.08 -0.38
CA ASP A 116 4.20 -21.88 0.75
C ASP A 116 4.23 -20.43 1.27
N TYR A 117 5.42 -19.85 1.46
CA TYR A 117 5.56 -18.47 1.91
C TYR A 117 4.98 -17.43 0.93
N GLN A 118 4.92 -17.72 -0.38
CA GLN A 118 4.30 -16.85 -1.37
C GLN A 118 2.77 -16.89 -1.23
N VAL A 119 2.22 -18.08 -0.99
CA VAL A 119 0.78 -18.24 -0.73
C VAL A 119 0.40 -17.59 0.60
N ASP A 120 1.23 -17.73 1.64
CA ASP A 120 1.03 -17.08 2.94
C ASP A 120 1.06 -15.54 2.82
N ALA A 121 1.97 -15.01 2.00
CA ALA A 121 2.04 -13.58 1.72
C ALA A 121 0.78 -13.06 0.98
N VAL A 122 0.26 -13.83 0.03
CA VAL A 122 -1.00 -13.52 -0.68
C VAL A 122 -2.17 -13.54 0.31
N GLU A 123 -2.31 -14.60 1.10
CA GLU A 123 -3.35 -14.72 2.12
C GLU A 123 -3.31 -13.56 3.12
N HIS A 124 -2.14 -13.27 3.65
CA HIS A 124 -1.92 -12.15 4.57
C HIS A 124 -2.37 -10.81 3.96
N SER A 125 -1.97 -10.55 2.70
CA SER A 125 -2.32 -9.31 2.01
C SER A 125 -3.82 -9.15 1.78
N ILE A 126 -4.50 -10.23 1.41
CA ILE A 126 -5.94 -10.22 1.20
C ILE A 126 -6.68 -10.04 2.54
N ARG A 127 -6.24 -10.75 3.59
CA ARG A 127 -6.85 -10.66 4.91
C ARG A 127 -6.73 -9.29 5.53
N LYS A 128 -5.57 -8.66 5.41
CA LYS A 128 -5.28 -7.35 6.02
C LYS A 128 -5.70 -6.15 5.17
N HIS A 129 -6.07 -6.32 3.91
CA HIS A 129 -6.31 -5.25 2.93
C HIS A 129 -5.13 -4.29 2.74
N ARG A 130 -4.49 -3.89 3.83
CA ARG A 130 -3.28 -3.08 3.87
C ARG A 130 -2.18 -3.91 4.47
N ALA A 131 -1.18 -4.24 3.68
CA ALA A 131 -0.06 -5.04 4.12
C ALA A 131 1.26 -4.47 3.59
N LEU A 132 2.28 -4.50 4.42
CA LEU A 132 3.66 -4.31 4.02
C LEU A 132 4.34 -5.67 4.06
N LEU A 133 4.72 -6.19 2.90
CA LEU A 133 5.43 -7.45 2.78
C LEU A 133 6.93 -7.19 2.71
N LEU A 134 7.66 -7.67 3.70
CA LEU A 134 9.11 -7.70 3.66
C LEU A 134 9.57 -8.99 3.00
N SER A 135 10.10 -8.86 1.80
CA SER A 135 10.49 -10.00 0.97
C SER A 135 11.89 -9.79 0.40
N PRO A 136 12.82 -10.74 0.57
CA PRO A 136 14.19 -10.60 0.07
C PRO A 136 14.22 -10.58 -1.46
N THR A 137 15.34 -10.14 -2.00
CA THR A 137 15.60 -10.22 -3.45
C THR A 137 15.50 -11.66 -3.93
N ALA A 138 14.98 -11.87 -5.14
CA ALA A 138 14.76 -13.18 -5.76
C ALA A 138 13.77 -14.12 -5.03
N SER A 139 12.96 -13.61 -4.10
CA SER A 139 11.88 -14.39 -3.45
C SER A 139 10.66 -14.62 -4.35
N GLY A 140 10.63 -14.05 -5.55
CA GLY A 140 9.49 -14.11 -6.46
C GLY A 140 8.36 -13.14 -6.11
N LYS A 141 8.70 -11.91 -5.70
CA LYS A 141 7.73 -10.83 -5.41
C LYS A 141 6.75 -10.61 -6.57
N SER A 142 7.23 -10.62 -7.81
CA SER A 142 6.38 -10.45 -8.99
C SER A 142 5.28 -11.52 -9.11
N LEU A 143 5.55 -12.75 -8.69
CA LEU A 143 4.54 -13.81 -8.65
C LEU A 143 3.47 -13.55 -7.57
N ILE A 144 3.87 -13.07 -6.39
CA ILE A 144 2.93 -12.66 -5.32
C ILE A 144 2.03 -11.54 -5.85
N ILE A 145 2.62 -10.51 -6.46
CA ILE A 145 1.88 -9.38 -7.04
C ILE A 145 0.93 -9.88 -8.15
N TYR A 146 1.40 -10.78 -9.01
CA TYR A 146 0.57 -11.38 -10.06
C TYR A 146 -0.67 -12.06 -9.48
N ILE A 147 -0.51 -12.92 -8.46
CA ILE A 147 -1.62 -13.66 -7.85
C ILE A 147 -2.61 -12.66 -7.19
N LEU A 148 -2.12 -11.65 -6.49
CA LEU A 148 -2.95 -10.59 -5.89
C LEU A 148 -3.74 -9.84 -6.97
N VAL A 149 -3.11 -9.45 -8.06
CA VAL A 149 -3.78 -8.77 -9.18
C VAL A 149 -4.88 -9.65 -9.76
N ARG A 150 -4.63 -10.95 -9.98
CA ARG A 150 -5.65 -11.89 -10.48
C ARG A 150 -6.82 -12.03 -9.51
N TYR A 151 -6.56 -12.06 -8.21
CA TYR A 151 -7.58 -12.10 -7.17
C TYR A 151 -8.45 -10.83 -7.17
N TYR A 152 -7.81 -9.66 -7.13
CA TYR A 152 -8.52 -8.39 -7.11
C TYR A 152 -9.25 -8.09 -8.42
N MET A 153 -8.78 -8.59 -9.55
CA MET A 153 -9.54 -8.49 -10.80
C MET A 153 -10.91 -9.18 -10.73
N LEU A 154 -10.99 -10.33 -10.07
CA LEU A 154 -12.28 -11.01 -9.86
C LEU A 154 -13.15 -10.25 -8.84
N LEU A 155 -12.54 -9.81 -7.73
CA LEU A 155 -13.25 -9.12 -6.66
C LEU A 155 -13.83 -7.77 -7.09
N LEU A 156 -13.16 -7.08 -7.99
CA LEU A 156 -13.53 -5.75 -8.48
C LEU A 156 -14.33 -5.79 -9.79
N GLU A 157 -14.60 -6.96 -10.34
CA GLU A 157 -15.32 -7.10 -11.60
C GLU A 157 -16.71 -6.44 -11.55
N GLY A 158 -16.99 -5.59 -12.54
CA GLY A 158 -18.26 -4.86 -12.64
C GLY A 158 -18.40 -3.66 -11.70
N LYS A 159 -17.39 -3.33 -10.91
CA LYS A 159 -17.38 -2.12 -10.07
C LYS A 159 -16.88 -0.90 -10.85
N ALA A 160 -17.27 0.30 -10.42
CA ALA A 160 -16.74 1.55 -10.97
C ALA A 160 -15.22 1.68 -10.76
N THR A 161 -14.68 1.03 -9.72
CA THR A 161 -13.26 0.98 -9.37
C THR A 161 -12.64 -0.37 -9.78
N ASP A 162 -12.91 -0.84 -10.98
CA ASP A 162 -12.49 -2.18 -11.45
C ASP A 162 -11.02 -2.28 -11.90
N LYS A 163 -10.27 -1.19 -11.78
CA LYS A 163 -8.88 -1.14 -12.25
C LYS A 163 -7.87 -1.31 -11.10
N ILE A 164 -6.72 -1.83 -11.47
CA ILE A 164 -5.62 -2.11 -10.54
C ILE A 164 -4.40 -1.32 -10.97
N LEU A 165 -3.77 -0.63 -10.03
CA LEU A 165 -2.55 0.14 -10.24
C LEU A 165 -1.36 -0.55 -9.56
N ILE A 166 -0.33 -0.84 -10.34
CA ILE A 166 0.96 -1.33 -9.85
C ILE A 166 1.96 -0.19 -9.98
N LEU A 167 2.57 0.20 -8.85
CA LEU A 167 3.57 1.26 -8.77
C LEU A 167 4.95 0.66 -8.60
N VAL A 168 5.86 1.05 -9.47
CA VAL A 168 7.27 0.67 -9.41
C VAL A 168 8.18 1.90 -9.52
N PRO A 169 9.42 1.88 -9.01
CA PRO A 169 10.26 3.06 -8.97
C PRO A 169 10.90 3.45 -10.31
N THR A 170 11.12 2.52 -11.21
CA THR A 170 11.87 2.74 -12.46
C THR A 170 11.16 2.16 -13.68
N THR A 171 11.46 2.71 -14.86
CA THR A 171 10.92 2.21 -16.14
C THR A 171 11.38 0.79 -16.45
N SER A 172 12.61 0.42 -16.07
CA SER A 172 13.10 -0.96 -16.24
C SER A 172 12.28 -1.96 -15.42
N LEU A 173 11.84 -1.58 -14.22
CA LEU A 173 10.96 -2.42 -13.40
C LEU A 173 9.53 -2.49 -13.96
N VAL A 174 9.05 -1.45 -14.67
CA VAL A 174 7.78 -1.53 -15.42
C VAL A 174 7.88 -2.62 -16.50
N GLU A 175 8.97 -2.59 -17.29
CA GLU A 175 9.17 -3.57 -18.37
C GLU A 175 9.35 -4.99 -17.80
N GLN A 176 10.13 -5.14 -16.73
CA GLN A 176 10.31 -6.44 -16.09
C GLN A 176 9.00 -6.99 -15.54
N MET A 177 8.24 -6.21 -14.78
CA MET A 177 6.95 -6.63 -14.21
C MET A 177 5.96 -7.03 -15.31
N TYR A 178 5.93 -6.25 -16.39
CA TYR A 178 5.09 -6.55 -17.56
C TYR A 178 5.49 -7.89 -18.20
N SER A 179 6.78 -8.11 -18.45
CA SER A 179 7.32 -9.36 -18.99
C SER A 179 7.04 -10.56 -18.07
N ASP A 180 7.29 -10.41 -16.76
CA ASP A 180 7.01 -11.45 -15.78
C ASP A 180 5.53 -11.88 -15.82
N PHE A 181 4.61 -10.92 -15.95
CA PHE A 181 3.18 -11.22 -16.01
C PHE A 181 2.81 -12.02 -17.26
N ILE A 182 3.39 -11.68 -18.42
CA ILE A 182 3.20 -12.45 -19.65
C ILE A 182 3.73 -13.89 -19.47
N ASP A 183 4.91 -14.04 -18.89
CA ASP A 183 5.51 -15.36 -18.61
C ASP A 183 4.63 -16.20 -17.68
N TYR A 184 3.97 -15.57 -16.70
CA TYR A 184 3.03 -16.24 -15.78
C TYR A 184 1.70 -16.62 -16.44
N GLY A 185 1.45 -16.18 -17.68
CA GLY A 185 0.26 -16.52 -18.47
C GLY A 185 -0.79 -15.39 -18.56
N TRP A 186 -0.37 -14.13 -18.38
CA TRP A 186 -1.26 -12.99 -18.55
C TRP A 186 -1.51 -12.67 -20.03
N GLN A 187 -2.68 -12.12 -20.32
CA GLN A 187 -3.04 -11.64 -21.66
C GLN A 187 -2.75 -10.14 -21.76
N GLU A 188 -1.97 -9.73 -22.75
CA GLU A 188 -1.53 -8.33 -22.94
C GLU A 188 -2.70 -7.34 -23.08
N GLU A 189 -3.84 -7.81 -23.56
CA GLU A 189 -5.03 -6.96 -23.75
C GLU A 189 -5.58 -6.35 -22.46
N TYR A 190 -5.28 -6.95 -21.30
CA TYR A 190 -5.74 -6.45 -19.98
C TYR A 190 -4.72 -5.56 -19.25
N MET A 191 -3.51 -5.40 -19.80
CA MET A 191 -2.44 -4.63 -19.16
C MET A 191 -2.01 -3.45 -20.00
N GLN A 192 -1.59 -2.37 -19.35
CA GLN A 192 -0.90 -1.27 -19.99
C GLN A 192 0.24 -0.75 -19.12
N LYS A 193 1.25 -0.23 -19.80
CA LYS A 193 2.40 0.45 -19.18
C LYS A 193 2.19 1.96 -19.26
N ILE A 194 2.48 2.68 -18.15
CA ILE A 194 2.42 4.13 -18.10
C ILE A 194 3.72 4.69 -17.54
N TYR A 195 4.56 5.25 -18.43
CA TYR A 195 5.74 6.03 -18.07
C TYR A 195 6.08 7.03 -19.20
N SER A 196 7.24 7.68 -19.18
CA SER A 196 7.62 8.66 -20.20
C SER A 196 7.57 8.04 -21.60
N GLY A 197 6.85 8.69 -22.53
CA GLY A 197 6.66 8.21 -23.90
C GLY A 197 5.41 7.35 -24.15
N TYR A 198 4.71 6.92 -23.10
CA TYR A 198 3.44 6.20 -23.21
C TYR A 198 2.24 7.10 -22.98
N ASP A 199 1.11 6.73 -23.60
CA ASP A 199 -0.19 7.36 -23.31
C ASP A 199 -0.54 7.15 -21.83
N LYS A 200 -1.02 8.20 -21.20
CA LYS A 200 -1.37 8.22 -19.76
C LYS A 200 -2.85 8.00 -19.50
N ASN A 201 -3.66 7.92 -20.56
CA ASN A 201 -5.06 7.54 -20.43
C ASN A 201 -5.17 6.06 -20.04
N VAL A 202 -5.96 5.79 -19.02
CA VAL A 202 -6.15 4.42 -18.51
C VAL A 202 -7.25 3.75 -19.33
N THR A 203 -6.85 2.81 -20.19
CA THR A 203 -7.75 2.04 -21.07
C THR A 203 -7.87 0.58 -20.70
N LYS A 204 -6.93 0.05 -19.89
CA LYS A 204 -6.87 -1.35 -19.48
C LYS A 204 -7.15 -1.51 -18.00
N ARG A 205 -7.50 -2.73 -17.61
CA ARG A 205 -7.83 -3.02 -16.19
C ARG A 205 -6.62 -3.05 -15.26
N VAL A 206 -5.44 -3.38 -15.78
CA VAL A 206 -4.19 -3.40 -14.99
C VAL A 206 -3.20 -2.40 -15.56
N VAL A 207 -2.76 -1.49 -14.73
CA VAL A 207 -1.80 -0.43 -15.07
C VAL A 207 -0.52 -0.64 -14.30
N ILE A 208 0.60 -0.77 -15.00
CA ILE A 208 1.93 -0.77 -14.38
C ILE A 208 2.59 0.57 -14.69
N SER A 209 2.91 1.33 -13.64
CA SER A 209 3.41 2.70 -13.81
C SER A 209 4.55 3.02 -12.85
N THR A 210 5.42 3.93 -13.28
CA THR A 210 6.28 4.62 -12.32
C THR A 210 5.46 5.71 -11.61
N TRP A 211 5.65 5.86 -10.30
CA TRP A 211 4.95 6.88 -9.53
C TRP A 211 5.27 8.31 -10.03
N GLN A 212 6.47 8.55 -10.57
CA GLN A 212 6.87 9.84 -11.14
C GLN A 212 6.00 10.24 -12.32
N SER A 213 5.48 9.27 -13.05
CA SER A 213 4.68 9.54 -14.25
C SER A 213 3.27 10.02 -13.95
N ILE A 214 2.73 9.69 -12.76
CA ILE A 214 1.31 9.89 -12.46
C ILE A 214 1.01 10.71 -11.20
N TYR A 215 1.98 10.96 -10.28
CA TYR A 215 1.71 11.59 -8.99
C TYR A 215 1.09 13.01 -9.09
N LYS A 216 1.32 13.71 -10.21
CA LYS A 216 0.78 15.07 -10.46
C LYS A 216 -0.66 15.06 -10.98
N PHE A 217 -1.22 13.91 -11.36
CA PHE A 217 -2.57 13.87 -11.90
C PHE A 217 -3.62 14.20 -10.84
N PRO A 218 -4.78 14.72 -11.28
CA PRO A 218 -5.86 15.09 -10.36
C PRO A 218 -6.46 13.84 -9.69
N THR A 219 -7.19 14.04 -8.59
CA THR A 219 -7.87 12.98 -7.83
C THR A 219 -8.76 12.11 -8.73
N LYS A 220 -9.50 12.72 -9.65
CA LYS A 220 -10.37 12.03 -10.62
C LYS A 220 -9.65 10.92 -11.41
N TYR A 221 -8.35 11.08 -11.68
CA TYR A 221 -7.55 10.05 -12.35
C TYR A 221 -7.42 8.77 -11.51
N PHE A 222 -7.39 8.92 -10.20
CA PHE A 222 -7.17 7.82 -9.26
C PHE A 222 -8.47 7.15 -8.79
N GLU A 223 -9.63 7.78 -8.97
CA GLU A 223 -10.94 7.26 -8.57
C GLU A 223 -11.33 5.95 -9.26
N GLN A 224 -10.72 5.62 -10.38
CA GLN A 224 -10.98 4.40 -11.15
C GLN A 224 -10.26 3.15 -10.60
N PHE A 225 -9.31 3.30 -9.67
CA PHE A 225 -8.53 2.19 -9.13
C PHE A 225 -9.11 1.72 -7.81
N GLY A 226 -9.47 0.43 -7.74
CA GLY A 226 -9.95 -0.22 -6.52
C GLY A 226 -8.88 -1.06 -5.81
N CYS A 227 -7.67 -1.14 -6.40
CA CYS A 227 -6.52 -1.79 -5.77
C CYS A 227 -5.23 -1.12 -6.21
N VAL A 228 -4.32 -0.90 -5.27
CA VAL A 228 -2.98 -0.37 -5.54
C VAL A 228 -1.92 -1.25 -4.89
N ILE A 229 -0.92 -1.63 -5.67
CA ILE A 229 0.20 -2.45 -5.21
C ILE A 229 1.50 -1.70 -5.53
N GLY A 230 2.33 -1.47 -4.50
CA GLY A 230 3.65 -0.86 -4.67
C GLY A 230 4.76 -1.89 -4.55
N ASP A 231 5.62 -2.00 -5.55
CA ASP A 231 6.86 -2.78 -5.47
C ASP A 231 8.04 -1.89 -5.10
N GLU A 232 9.04 -2.46 -4.40
CA GLU A 232 10.22 -1.74 -3.90
C GLU A 232 9.87 -0.47 -3.10
N ALA A 233 8.91 -0.60 -2.18
CA ALA A 233 8.34 0.52 -1.42
C ALA A 233 9.39 1.39 -0.69
N HIS A 234 10.55 0.84 -0.34
CA HIS A 234 11.65 1.57 0.29
C HIS A 234 12.28 2.65 -0.63
N LEU A 235 12.10 2.55 -1.95
CA LEU A 235 12.56 3.53 -2.93
C LEU A 235 11.55 4.66 -3.18
N PHE A 236 10.31 4.53 -2.71
CA PHE A 236 9.31 5.58 -2.82
C PHE A 236 9.67 6.74 -1.89
N LYS A 237 9.90 7.92 -2.45
CA LYS A 237 10.01 9.12 -1.65
C LYS A 237 8.66 9.40 -1.02
N ALA A 238 8.61 9.41 0.29
CA ALA A 238 7.38 9.49 1.08
C ALA A 238 6.34 10.50 0.53
N LYS A 239 6.77 11.71 0.15
CA LYS A 239 5.87 12.77 -0.33
C LYS A 239 5.08 12.40 -1.60
N SER A 240 5.72 11.78 -2.59
CA SER A 240 5.04 11.47 -3.87
C SER A 240 4.10 10.29 -3.74
N LEU A 241 4.48 9.26 -2.99
CA LEU A 241 3.61 8.12 -2.72
C LEU A 241 2.42 8.56 -1.86
N THR A 242 2.68 9.32 -0.79
CA THR A 242 1.61 9.92 0.02
C THR A 242 0.64 10.72 -0.84
N THR A 243 1.14 11.53 -1.78
CA THR A 243 0.31 12.30 -2.71
C THR A 243 -0.57 11.41 -3.59
N ILE A 244 -0.08 10.27 -4.05
CA ILE A 244 -0.91 9.32 -4.81
C ILE A 244 -1.95 8.67 -3.90
N LEU A 245 -1.51 8.12 -2.76
CA LEU A 245 -2.38 7.37 -1.86
C LEU A 245 -3.49 8.23 -1.25
N THR A 246 -3.24 9.52 -0.98
CA THR A 246 -4.29 10.44 -0.49
C THR A 246 -5.37 10.74 -1.53
N LYS A 247 -5.13 10.46 -2.81
CA LYS A 247 -6.09 10.64 -3.91
C LYS A 247 -6.89 9.39 -4.24
N LEU A 248 -6.59 8.28 -3.60
CA LEU A 248 -7.29 7.01 -3.76
C LEU A 248 -8.47 6.93 -2.80
N HIS A 249 -9.48 6.18 -3.20
CA HIS A 249 -10.65 5.81 -2.41
C HIS A 249 -10.82 4.29 -2.52
N LEU A 250 -10.05 3.55 -1.71
CA LEU A 250 -9.97 2.07 -1.72
C LEU A 250 -10.92 1.44 -0.71
#